data_2b9b94b21d54257a6a6003008115d5fd
#
_entry.id   2b9b94b21d54257a6a6003008115d5fd
#
_cell.length_a   1.000
_cell.length_b   1.000
_cell.length_c   1.000
_cell.angle_alpha   90.00
_cell.angle_beta   90.00
_cell.angle_gamma   90.00
#
_symmetry.space_group_name_H-M   'P 1'
#
loop_
_entity.id
_entity.type
_entity.pdbx_description
1 polymer ?
#
loop_
_entity_poly.entity_id
_entity_poly.type
_entity_poly.pdbx_seq_one_letter_code
_entity_poly.pdbx_strand_id
1 'polypeptide(L)'
;MPVDDLARSDVVTATEETAVSEIAQQMVDETVGSVVIVDDNTPVGIVTDRDLALRCVAEEGETGGMAAENVMTEDLETIERDAGFYEAVEVMSDNGIRRLPVTDDNDLVGILTSDDLTTLLADEQQGLSAVIEAQRPAYE
;
A
#
# COMPACT_ATOMS: atom_id res chain seq x y z
N MET A 1 -2.40 18.54 1.12
CA MET A 1 -2.47 17.64 -0.04
C MET A 1 -3.26 16.40 0.38
N PRO A 2 -4.41 16.15 -0.24
CA PRO A 2 -5.18 14.95 0.07
C PRO A 2 -4.47 13.70 -0.43
N VAL A 3 -4.65 12.59 0.28
CA VAL A 3 -3.99 11.32 -0.08
C VAL A 3 -4.39 10.83 -1.47
N ASP A 4 -5.57 11.22 -1.95
CA ASP A 4 -6.03 10.86 -3.29
C ASP A 4 -5.08 11.35 -4.40
N ASP A 5 -4.41 12.47 -4.15
CA ASP A 5 -3.41 13.00 -5.09
C ASP A 5 -2.10 12.23 -5.09
N LEU A 6 -1.85 11.44 -4.04
CA LEU A 6 -0.61 10.69 -3.85
C LEU A 6 -0.78 9.21 -4.13
N ALA A 7 -2.00 8.69 -3.95
CA ALA A 7 -2.28 7.27 -4.05
C ALA A 7 -2.30 6.80 -5.51
N ARG A 8 -2.01 5.52 -5.70
CA ARG A 8 -2.16 4.86 -7.00
C ARG A 8 -3.59 4.38 -7.14
N SER A 9 -4.19 4.62 -8.29
CA SER A 9 -5.59 4.23 -8.54
C SER A 9 -5.74 2.83 -9.13
N ASP A 10 -4.68 2.28 -9.71
CA ASP A 10 -4.68 0.95 -10.32
C ASP A 10 -4.30 -0.11 -9.28
N VAL A 11 -5.22 -0.40 -8.37
CA VAL A 11 -4.99 -1.35 -7.27
C VAL A 11 -5.27 -2.77 -7.75
N VAL A 12 -4.33 -3.68 -7.47
CA VAL A 12 -4.53 -5.11 -7.74
C VAL A 12 -5.37 -5.69 -6.61
N THR A 13 -6.49 -6.31 -6.97
CA THR A 13 -7.45 -6.84 -5.99
C THR A 13 -7.74 -8.31 -6.24
N ALA A 14 -8.25 -8.98 -5.21
CA ALA A 14 -8.76 -10.33 -5.26
C ALA A 14 -9.88 -10.46 -4.23
N THR A 15 -10.51 -11.64 -4.17
CA THR A 15 -11.56 -11.92 -3.18
C THR A 15 -11.05 -12.90 -2.15
N GLU A 16 -11.79 -13.09 -1.08
CA GLU A 16 -11.43 -14.01 0.01
C GLU A 16 -11.25 -15.45 -0.47
N GLU A 17 -11.98 -15.84 -1.51
CA GLU A 17 -11.93 -17.19 -2.07
C GLU A 17 -10.86 -17.39 -3.13
N THR A 18 -10.16 -16.32 -3.54
CA THR A 18 -9.12 -16.40 -4.57
C THR A 18 -7.97 -17.28 -4.08
N ALA A 19 -7.53 -18.22 -4.90
CA ALA A 19 -6.45 -19.13 -4.55
C ALA A 19 -5.15 -18.35 -4.35
N VAL A 20 -4.38 -18.76 -3.36
CA VAL A 20 -3.08 -18.14 -3.03
C VAL A 20 -2.13 -18.18 -4.25
N SER A 21 -2.15 -19.27 -5.01
CA SER A 21 -1.32 -19.38 -6.22
C SER A 21 -1.69 -18.34 -7.27
N GLU A 22 -2.97 -18.03 -7.39
CA GLU A 22 -3.46 -16.99 -8.31
C GLU A 22 -3.03 -15.60 -7.83
N ILE A 23 -3.08 -15.35 -6.52
CA ILE A 23 -2.60 -14.08 -5.96
C ILE A 23 -1.11 -13.90 -6.23
N ALA A 24 -0.32 -14.96 -6.02
CA ALA A 24 1.11 -14.92 -6.32
C ALA A 24 1.36 -14.61 -7.80
N GLN A 25 0.55 -15.19 -8.69
CA GLN A 25 0.67 -14.94 -10.12
C GLN A 25 0.31 -13.49 -10.47
N GLN A 26 -0.71 -12.92 -9.81
CA GLN A 26 -1.05 -11.50 -9.98
C GLN A 26 0.13 -10.60 -9.58
N MET A 27 0.83 -10.93 -8.51
CA MET A 27 1.99 -10.17 -8.07
C MET A 27 3.10 -10.20 -9.12
N VAL A 28 3.32 -11.34 -9.77
CA VAL A 28 4.30 -11.46 -10.85
C VAL A 28 3.86 -10.64 -12.06
N ASP A 29 2.63 -10.83 -12.50
CA ASP A 29 2.11 -10.21 -13.73
C ASP A 29 2.04 -8.68 -13.63
N GLU A 30 1.66 -8.17 -12.46
CA GLU A 30 1.50 -6.74 -12.23
C GLU A 30 2.72 -6.08 -11.60
N THR A 31 3.72 -6.86 -11.22
CA THR A 31 4.95 -6.39 -10.56
C THR A 31 4.61 -5.61 -9.28
N VAL A 32 3.80 -6.21 -8.42
CA VAL A 32 3.41 -5.62 -7.13
C VAL A 32 3.74 -6.57 -5.99
N GLY A 33 3.92 -6.02 -4.80
CA GLY A 33 4.20 -6.79 -3.58
C GLY A 33 3.00 -6.95 -2.67
N SER A 34 1.83 -6.52 -3.09
CA SER A 34 0.60 -6.67 -2.29
C SER A 34 -0.62 -6.74 -3.18
N VAL A 35 -1.65 -7.43 -2.68
CA VAL A 35 -2.96 -7.53 -3.32
C VAL A 35 -4.00 -7.20 -2.25
N VAL A 36 -4.90 -6.28 -2.52
CA VAL A 36 -5.96 -5.92 -1.59
C VAL A 36 -7.12 -6.89 -1.78
N ILE A 37 -7.59 -7.46 -0.69
CA ILE A 37 -8.72 -8.39 -0.72
C ILE A 37 -9.98 -7.60 -0.46
N VAL A 38 -10.95 -7.74 -1.35
CA VAL A 38 -12.19 -6.97 -1.30
C VAL A 38 -13.40 -7.89 -1.24
N ASP A 39 -14.46 -7.38 -0.62
CA ASP A 39 -15.80 -7.98 -0.64
C ASP A 39 -16.73 -6.87 -1.14
N ASP A 40 -17.27 -7.04 -2.35
CA ASP A 40 -18.12 -6.05 -3.00
C ASP A 40 -17.43 -4.65 -3.01
N ASN A 41 -16.17 -4.65 -3.41
CA ASN A 41 -15.28 -3.48 -3.51
C ASN A 41 -14.90 -2.83 -2.17
N THR A 42 -15.31 -3.39 -1.05
CA THR A 42 -14.89 -2.94 0.28
C THR A 42 -13.65 -3.70 0.70
N PRO A 43 -12.54 -3.03 1.04
CA PRO A 43 -11.34 -3.73 1.51
C PRO A 43 -11.62 -4.50 2.80
N VAL A 44 -11.29 -5.78 2.82
CA VAL A 44 -11.44 -6.65 3.99
C VAL A 44 -10.13 -7.25 4.47
N GLY A 45 -9.08 -7.15 3.67
CA GLY A 45 -7.77 -7.65 4.04
C GLY A 45 -6.72 -7.27 3.00
N ILE A 46 -5.49 -7.64 3.29
CA ILE A 46 -4.38 -7.44 2.37
C ILE A 46 -3.45 -8.65 2.45
N VAL A 47 -2.96 -9.09 1.31
CA VAL A 47 -1.95 -10.15 1.20
C VAL A 47 -0.69 -9.53 0.61
N THR A 48 0.42 -9.70 1.31
CA THR A 48 1.73 -9.24 0.84
C THR A 48 2.59 -10.42 0.42
N ASP A 49 3.65 -10.15 -0.32
CA ASP A 49 4.65 -11.18 -0.66
C ASP A 49 5.27 -11.78 0.60
N ARG A 50 5.44 -10.98 1.65
CA ARG A 50 5.91 -11.47 2.94
C ARG A 50 4.91 -12.44 3.58
N ASP A 51 3.62 -12.15 3.50
CA ASP A 51 2.58 -13.07 4.00
C ASP A 51 2.66 -14.43 3.29
N LEU A 52 2.86 -14.42 1.98
CA LEU A 52 3.00 -15.66 1.22
C LEU A 52 4.22 -16.46 1.66
N ALA A 53 5.35 -15.77 1.86
CA ALA A 53 6.58 -16.44 2.29
C ALA A 53 6.44 -17.02 3.70
N LEU A 54 5.89 -16.25 4.64
CA LEU A 54 5.89 -16.63 6.06
C LEU A 54 4.69 -17.49 6.45
N ARG A 55 3.52 -17.21 5.90
CA ARG A 55 2.28 -17.90 6.28
C ARG A 55 1.94 -19.08 5.39
N CYS A 56 2.49 -19.11 4.20
CA CYS A 56 2.19 -20.13 3.23
C CYS A 56 3.36 -21.09 3.09
N VAL A 57 4.51 -20.61 2.64
CA VAL A 57 5.67 -21.46 2.36
C VAL A 57 6.34 -21.93 3.66
N ALA A 58 6.61 -21.01 4.59
CA ALA A 58 7.37 -21.35 5.80
C ALA A 58 6.57 -22.20 6.80
N GLU A 59 5.27 -21.89 6.97
CA GLU A 59 4.42 -22.61 7.95
C GLU A 59 3.83 -23.90 7.39
N GLU A 60 3.27 -23.83 6.18
CA GLU A 60 2.52 -24.94 5.59
C GLU A 60 3.35 -25.80 4.63
N GLY A 61 4.37 -25.21 4.03
CA GLY A 61 5.22 -25.91 3.06
C GLY A 61 4.59 -26.08 1.69
N GLU A 62 3.31 -25.86 1.54
CA GLU A 62 2.60 -25.96 0.26
C GLU A 62 1.42 -25.00 0.23
N THR A 63 1.00 -24.61 -0.98
CA THR A 63 -0.05 -23.64 -1.19
C THR A 63 -1.35 -24.23 -1.72
N GLY A 64 -1.35 -25.54 -1.99
CA GLY A 64 -2.52 -26.20 -2.57
C GLY A 64 -3.71 -26.12 -1.64
N GLY A 65 -4.83 -25.60 -2.16
CA GLY A 65 -6.07 -25.48 -1.39
C GLY A 65 -6.17 -24.28 -0.48
N MET A 66 -5.14 -23.44 -0.39
CA MET A 66 -5.20 -22.22 0.40
C MET A 66 -5.81 -21.08 -0.41
N ALA A 67 -6.67 -20.32 0.24
CA ALA A 67 -7.31 -19.14 -0.32
C ALA A 67 -6.80 -17.87 0.39
N ALA A 68 -7.10 -16.70 -0.17
CA ALA A 68 -6.70 -15.42 0.39
C ALA A 68 -7.06 -15.29 1.86
N GLU A 69 -8.26 -15.70 2.23
CA GLU A 69 -8.74 -15.59 3.62
C GLU A 69 -7.89 -16.35 4.63
N ASN A 70 -7.13 -17.36 4.19
CA ASN A 70 -6.26 -18.15 5.07
C ASN A 70 -4.95 -17.44 5.40
N VAL A 71 -4.54 -16.47 4.59
CA VAL A 71 -3.20 -15.85 4.72
C VAL A 71 -3.26 -14.33 4.83
N MET A 72 -4.41 -13.69 4.54
CA MET A 72 -4.51 -12.23 4.57
C MET A 72 -4.44 -11.67 5.97
N THR A 73 -3.99 -10.43 6.09
CA THR A 73 -4.12 -9.65 7.30
C THR A 73 -5.51 -9.03 7.31
N GLU A 74 -6.31 -9.39 8.32
CA GLU A 74 -7.71 -8.98 8.47
C GLU A 74 -7.86 -7.66 9.23
N ASP A 75 -6.94 -7.36 10.13
CA ASP A 75 -6.96 -6.13 10.92
C ASP A 75 -6.40 -5.00 10.06
N LEU A 76 -7.18 -4.62 9.07
CA LEU A 76 -6.75 -3.74 7.99
C LEU A 76 -7.06 -2.29 8.31
N GLU A 77 -6.01 -1.45 8.29
CA GLU A 77 -6.17 -0.01 8.35
C GLU A 77 -6.41 0.52 6.95
N THR A 78 -7.37 1.44 6.82
CA THR A 78 -7.66 2.16 5.58
C THR A 78 -7.65 3.65 5.84
N ILE A 79 -7.68 4.45 4.78
CA ILE A 79 -7.72 5.89 4.90
C ILE A 79 -8.67 6.47 3.85
N GLU A 80 -9.44 7.48 4.22
CA GLU A 80 -10.34 8.14 3.27
C GLU A 80 -9.55 8.99 2.27
N ARG A 81 -10.05 9.06 1.05
CA ARG A 81 -9.38 9.74 -0.07
C ARG A 81 -9.11 11.22 0.17
N ASP A 82 -9.92 11.87 0.99
CA ASP A 82 -9.78 13.29 1.30
C ASP A 82 -8.92 13.57 2.54
N ALA A 83 -8.42 12.53 3.20
CA ALA A 83 -7.50 12.68 4.32
C ALA A 83 -6.18 13.31 3.87
N GLY A 84 -5.47 13.92 4.79
CA GLY A 84 -4.22 14.62 4.49
C GLY A 84 -2.98 13.77 4.69
N PHE A 85 -1.86 14.30 4.23
CA PHE A 85 -0.53 13.68 4.34
C PHE A 85 -0.19 13.32 5.79
N TYR A 86 -0.40 14.25 6.72
CA TYR A 86 -0.07 14.01 8.13
C TYR A 86 -0.87 12.86 8.72
N GLU A 87 -2.15 12.79 8.40
CA GLU A 87 -3.00 11.71 8.88
C GLU A 87 -2.51 10.36 8.36
N ALA A 88 -2.11 10.30 7.08
CA ALA A 88 -1.57 9.06 6.50
C ALA A 88 -0.31 8.60 7.23
N VAL A 89 0.63 9.52 7.49
CA VAL A 89 1.86 9.21 8.22
C VAL A 89 1.54 8.71 9.63
N GLU A 90 0.61 9.37 10.29
CA GLU A 90 0.20 9.01 11.66
C GLU A 90 -0.39 7.59 11.70
N VAL A 91 -1.31 7.27 10.77
CA VAL A 91 -1.90 5.92 10.70
C VAL A 91 -0.83 4.87 10.46
N MET A 92 0.08 5.13 9.52
CA MET A 92 1.16 4.19 9.21
C MET A 92 2.10 3.99 10.40
N SER A 93 2.52 5.08 11.05
CA SER A 93 3.47 4.99 12.17
C SER A 93 2.86 4.37 13.41
N ASP A 94 1.61 4.71 13.73
CA ASP A 94 0.93 4.17 14.91
C ASP A 94 0.68 2.67 14.79
N ASN A 95 0.50 2.18 13.58
CA ASN A 95 0.20 0.77 13.33
C ASN A 95 1.39 -0.03 12.78
N GLY A 96 2.51 0.62 12.51
CA GLY A 96 3.70 -0.04 11.98
C GLY A 96 3.48 -0.65 10.61
N ILE A 97 2.73 0.02 9.75
CA ILE A 97 2.36 -0.49 8.42
C ILE A 97 2.89 0.42 7.33
N ARG A 98 3.11 -0.15 6.15
CA ARG A 98 3.71 0.52 5.00
C ARG A 98 2.72 0.78 3.88
N ARG A 99 1.52 0.26 3.98
CA ARG A 99 0.51 0.32 2.92
C ARG A 99 -0.85 0.63 3.52
N LEU A 100 -1.58 1.54 2.86
CA LEU A 100 -2.94 1.92 3.25
C LEU A 100 -3.83 1.86 2.02
N PRO A 101 -4.81 0.97 1.97
CA PRO A 101 -5.87 1.08 0.99
C PRO A 101 -6.62 2.39 1.19
N VAL A 102 -6.88 3.09 0.11
CA VAL A 102 -7.60 4.37 0.10
C VAL A 102 -9.04 4.11 -0.30
N THR A 103 -9.97 4.63 0.49
CA THR A 103 -11.40 4.39 0.29
C THR A 103 -12.16 5.69 0.05
N ASP A 104 -13.31 5.55 -0.60
CA ASP A 104 -14.31 6.60 -0.76
C ASP A 104 -15.64 5.97 -0.37
N ASP A 105 -16.14 6.32 0.79
CA ASP A 105 -17.38 5.76 1.35
C ASP A 105 -17.33 4.22 1.35
N ASN A 106 -16.25 3.67 1.89
CA ASN A 106 -15.95 2.24 2.01
C ASN A 106 -15.54 1.53 0.71
N ASP A 107 -15.66 2.18 -0.43
CA ASP A 107 -15.21 1.59 -1.70
C ASP A 107 -13.73 1.85 -1.91
N LEU A 108 -13.01 0.80 -2.32
CA LEU A 108 -11.58 0.92 -2.63
C LEU A 108 -11.38 1.77 -3.88
N VAL A 109 -10.59 2.84 -3.76
CA VAL A 109 -10.27 3.73 -4.87
C VAL A 109 -8.78 3.88 -5.14
N GLY A 110 -7.93 3.40 -4.25
CA GLY A 110 -6.49 3.52 -4.42
C GLY A 110 -5.70 2.79 -3.35
N ILE A 111 -4.39 2.86 -3.48
CA ILE A 111 -3.47 2.37 -2.46
C ILE A 111 -2.34 3.38 -2.28
N LEU A 112 -1.98 3.64 -1.04
CA LEU A 112 -0.91 4.56 -0.66
C LEU A 112 0.17 3.78 0.07
N THR A 113 1.43 4.00 -0.30
CA THR A 113 2.55 3.33 0.37
C THR A 113 3.45 4.34 1.04
N SER A 114 4.22 3.88 2.03
CA SER A 114 5.23 4.72 2.67
C SER A 114 6.28 5.18 1.67
N ASP A 115 6.53 4.38 0.63
CA ASP A 115 7.47 4.74 -0.43
C ASP A 115 6.97 5.95 -1.23
N ASP A 116 5.67 6.02 -1.49
CA ASP A 116 5.05 7.17 -2.17
C ASP A 116 5.23 8.45 -1.35
N LEU A 117 5.03 8.35 -0.04
CA LEU A 117 5.21 9.49 0.87
C LEU A 117 6.68 9.93 0.96
N THR A 118 7.59 8.97 1.02
CA THR A 118 9.03 9.24 1.06
C THR A 118 9.50 9.91 -0.22
N THR A 119 9.00 9.45 -1.37
CA THR A 119 9.33 10.06 -2.67
C THR A 119 8.86 11.51 -2.72
N LEU A 120 7.64 11.78 -2.24
CA LEU A 120 7.13 13.15 -2.17
C LEU A 120 8.05 14.05 -1.33
N LEU A 121 8.44 13.58 -0.15
CA LEU A 121 9.34 14.35 0.72
C LEU A 121 10.69 14.62 0.07
N ALA A 122 11.24 13.64 -0.63
CA ALA A 122 12.51 13.80 -1.34
C ALA A 122 12.40 14.85 -2.45
N ASP A 123 11.32 14.85 -3.20
CA ASP A 123 11.06 15.80 -4.28
C ASP A 123 10.90 17.22 -3.71
N GLU A 124 10.15 17.37 -2.62
CA GLU A 124 9.95 18.66 -1.97
C GLU A 124 11.26 19.19 -1.40
N GLN A 125 12.06 18.33 -0.78
CA GLN A 125 13.37 18.70 -0.25
C GLN A 125 14.30 19.18 -1.37
N GLN A 126 14.29 18.51 -2.51
CA GLN A 126 15.09 18.91 -3.66
C GLN A 126 14.68 20.28 -4.18
N GLY A 127 13.38 20.56 -4.24
CA GLY A 127 12.86 21.85 -4.64
C GLY A 127 13.29 22.96 -3.69
N LEU A 128 13.21 22.73 -2.37
CA LEU A 128 13.68 23.69 -1.37
C LEU A 128 15.18 23.90 -1.43
N SER A 129 15.95 22.84 -1.67
CA SER A 129 17.39 22.93 -1.83
C SER A 129 17.76 23.80 -3.03
N ALA A 130 17.00 23.68 -4.13
CA ALA A 130 17.21 24.52 -5.31
C ALA A 130 16.99 26.01 -5.01
N VAL A 131 16.00 26.34 -4.18
CA VAL A 131 15.73 27.72 -3.76
C VAL A 131 16.92 28.25 -2.95
N ILE A 132 17.41 27.47 -1.99
CA ILE A 132 18.56 27.85 -1.17
C ILE A 132 19.79 28.05 -2.04
N GLU A 133 20.04 27.14 -2.98
CA GLU A 133 21.19 27.22 -3.89
C GLU A 133 21.12 28.49 -4.75
N ALA A 134 19.94 28.83 -5.26
CA ALA A 134 19.73 30.02 -6.08
C ALA A 134 19.95 31.32 -5.30
N GLN A 135 19.80 31.30 -3.98
CA GLN A 135 19.94 32.47 -3.11
C GLN A 135 21.32 32.56 -2.48
N ARG A 136 22.16 31.54 -2.67
CA ARG A 136 23.50 31.51 -2.05
C ARG A 136 24.41 32.60 -2.64
N PRO A 137 25.09 33.39 -1.78
CA PRO A 137 26.05 34.36 -2.26
C PRO A 137 27.19 33.71 -3.03
N ALA A 138 27.70 34.42 -4.05
CA ALA A 138 28.75 33.90 -4.94
C ALA A 138 30.07 33.59 -4.24
N TYR A 139 30.31 34.19 -3.09
CA TYR A 139 31.56 34.01 -2.35
C TYR A 139 31.52 32.86 -1.33
N GLU A 140 30.44 32.17 -1.22
CA GLU A 140 30.29 31.00 -0.33
C GLU A 140 30.65 29.66 -1.03
#